data_e46d9821fb26e87b520ea7895ea2dea9
#
_entry.id   e46d9821fb26e87b520ea7895ea2dea9
#
_cell.length_a   1.000
_cell.length_b   1.000
_cell.length_c   1.000
_cell.angle_alpha   90.00
_cell.angle_beta   90.00
_cell.angle_gamma   90.00
#
_symmetry.space_group_name_H-M   'P 1'
#
loop_
_entity.id
_entity.type
_entity.pdbx_description
1 polymer ?
#
loop_
_entity_poly.entity_id
_entity_poly.type
_entity_poly.pdbx_seq_one_letter_code
_entity_poly.pdbx_strand_id
1 'polypeptide(L)'
;LDKNRQTRILSVFEGAIYNGFFLITQGFLGTGLALEFGASEPAIALIGVLPSVSQFIQLLAPSFLRIVKSRKRAMMICAFASRLSTAFIPIALALGINGQSLLLTILAFFSLAASLTGNYWVSIIRDVAPLKGAARFFSMRNVIFTFTNMFITLFYAFILDLVPGRMGFILITAFGVASALVSLVLLGFHNDPPHEISHGRGLFRAVTKDIRFKPYLRFYSFWSFSIVITSPFFAYHELVNMKLDYSFLSILNVFSSLLTILFYLLWGKIADKIGSQAVLEFGVLGAFLKTILWLFMDTGTVYLLYIDAFIGTASWSAINLCLFTTMLDLLSGVDAQSYALLSFTNGASALVGSLVGGFFAAYLNRFTWMVGGHRFFGIQILFFVTFVLKRLFDFLEGSQDEKGGLCVGNGF
;
A
#
# COMPACT_ATOMS: atom_id res chain seq x y z
N LEU A 1 -0.51 28.35 -22.02
CA LEU A 1 0.14 27.12 -21.58
C LEU A 1 -0.46 25.95 -22.34
N ASP A 2 0.39 25.08 -22.92
CA ASP A 2 -0.06 23.81 -23.49
C ASP A 2 -0.94 23.08 -22.45
N LYS A 3 -2.16 22.69 -22.81
CA LYS A 3 -3.14 22.04 -21.92
C LYS A 3 -2.56 20.77 -21.29
N ASN A 4 -1.70 20.06 -21.99
CA ASN A 4 -1.03 18.88 -21.46
C ASN A 4 0.02 19.25 -20.40
N ARG A 5 0.76 20.35 -20.60
CA ARG A 5 1.70 20.87 -19.59
C ARG A 5 0.97 21.32 -18.33
N GLN A 6 -0.16 21.98 -18.48
CA GLN A 6 -1.01 22.37 -17.35
C GLN A 6 -1.48 21.13 -16.57
N THR A 7 -1.97 20.09 -17.25
CA THR A 7 -2.41 18.84 -16.60
C THR A 7 -1.27 18.16 -15.85
N ARG A 8 -0.06 18.15 -16.41
CA ARG A 8 1.12 17.59 -15.70
C ARG A 8 1.40 18.32 -14.38
N ILE A 9 1.38 19.65 -14.39
CA ILE A 9 1.61 20.47 -13.18
C ILE A 9 0.48 20.23 -12.17
N LEU A 10 -0.77 20.31 -12.62
CA LEU A 10 -1.95 20.08 -11.77
C LEU A 10 -1.95 18.70 -11.14
N SER A 11 -1.50 17.67 -11.85
CA SER A 11 -1.45 16.29 -11.32
C SER A 11 -0.45 16.11 -10.18
N VAL A 12 0.60 16.92 -10.13
CA VAL A 12 1.55 16.92 -9.00
C VAL A 12 0.91 17.55 -7.78
N PHE A 13 0.32 18.75 -7.93
CA PHE A 13 -0.34 19.45 -6.82
C PHE A 13 -1.57 18.69 -6.32
N GLU A 14 -2.38 18.18 -7.24
CA GLU A 14 -3.57 17.39 -6.90
C GLU A 14 -3.21 16.18 -6.04
N GLY A 15 -2.25 15.38 -6.48
CA GLY A 15 -1.85 14.20 -5.72
C GLY A 15 -1.20 14.54 -4.37
N ALA A 16 -0.40 15.62 -4.30
CA ALA A 16 0.18 16.08 -3.04
C ALA A 16 -0.92 16.50 -2.04
N ILE A 17 -1.94 17.22 -2.50
CA ILE A 17 -3.07 17.65 -1.66
C ILE A 17 -3.96 16.45 -1.29
N TYR A 18 -4.23 15.53 -2.22
CA TYR A 18 -5.01 14.32 -1.96
C TYR A 18 -4.42 13.45 -0.83
N ASN A 19 -3.10 13.45 -0.69
CA ASN A 19 -2.42 12.74 0.40
C ASN A 19 -2.87 13.21 1.78
N GLY A 20 -3.38 14.43 1.93
CA GLY A 20 -3.97 14.91 3.16
C GLY A 20 -5.07 14.01 3.72
N PHE A 21 -5.91 13.44 2.86
CA PHE A 21 -6.88 12.43 3.31
C PHE A 21 -6.30 11.00 3.28
N PHE A 22 -5.58 10.65 2.22
CA PHE A 22 -5.12 9.27 2.01
C PHE A 22 -4.27 8.75 3.18
N LEU A 23 -3.39 9.57 3.74
CA LEU A 23 -2.53 9.21 4.85
C LEU A 23 -3.30 8.83 6.13
N ILE A 24 -4.48 9.44 6.36
CA ILE A 24 -5.31 9.12 7.52
C ILE A 24 -5.87 7.69 7.45
N THR A 25 -5.91 7.11 6.25
CA THR A 25 -6.40 5.73 6.05
C THR A 25 -5.29 4.68 6.08
N GLN A 26 -4.03 5.07 6.30
CA GLN A 26 -2.87 4.20 6.17
C GLN A 26 -2.03 4.16 7.46
N GLY A 27 -1.27 3.07 7.60
CA GLY A 27 -0.30 2.90 8.68
C GLY A 27 -0.87 3.16 10.08
N PHE A 28 -0.08 3.81 10.92
CA PHE A 28 -0.47 4.07 12.30
C PHE A 28 -1.61 5.08 12.44
N LEU A 29 -1.76 6.05 11.53
CA LEU A 29 -2.91 6.97 11.53
C LEU A 29 -4.21 6.23 11.22
N GLY A 30 -4.20 5.34 10.24
CA GLY A 30 -5.35 4.50 9.88
C GLY A 30 -5.72 3.51 10.99
N THR A 31 -4.73 2.93 11.64
CA THR A 31 -4.95 2.05 12.81
C THR A 31 -5.51 2.83 13.98
N GLY A 32 -4.98 4.03 14.28
CA GLY A 32 -5.48 4.90 15.32
C GLY A 32 -6.93 5.33 15.08
N LEU A 33 -7.27 5.71 13.83
CA LEU A 33 -8.66 6.02 13.45
C LEU A 33 -9.57 4.80 13.64
N ALA A 34 -9.13 3.61 13.27
CA ALA A 34 -9.89 2.38 13.46
C ALA A 34 -10.15 2.08 14.93
N LEU A 35 -9.14 2.27 15.78
CA LEU A 35 -9.26 2.11 17.23
C LEU A 35 -10.27 3.13 17.84
N GLU A 36 -10.28 4.37 17.36
CA GLU A 36 -11.25 5.39 17.80
C GLU A 36 -12.70 5.00 17.45
N PHE A 37 -12.91 4.26 16.36
CA PHE A 37 -14.20 3.67 16.02
C PHE A 37 -14.49 2.34 16.75
N GLY A 38 -13.64 1.91 17.67
CA GLY A 38 -13.78 0.64 18.40
C GLY A 38 -13.57 -0.59 17.53
N ALA A 39 -12.70 -0.49 16.53
CA ALA A 39 -12.43 -1.61 15.62
C ALA A 39 -11.68 -2.74 16.34
N SER A 40 -12.18 -3.96 16.13
CA SER A 40 -11.50 -5.20 16.54
C SER A 40 -10.31 -5.50 15.62
N GLU A 41 -9.41 -6.40 16.04
CA GLU A 41 -8.25 -6.81 15.24
C GLU A 41 -8.63 -7.30 13.84
N PRO A 42 -9.70 -8.12 13.64
CA PRO A 42 -10.16 -8.48 12.29
C PRO A 42 -10.61 -7.27 11.48
N ALA A 43 -11.24 -6.28 12.08
CA ALA A 43 -11.67 -5.07 11.38
C ALA A 43 -10.47 -4.21 10.97
N ILE A 44 -9.46 -4.07 11.83
CA ILE A 44 -8.20 -3.38 11.53
C ILE A 44 -7.49 -4.07 10.36
N ALA A 45 -7.42 -5.41 10.39
CA ALA A 45 -6.85 -6.19 9.29
C ALA A 45 -7.59 -5.95 7.97
N LEU A 46 -8.93 -5.96 7.98
CA LEU A 46 -9.74 -5.66 6.80
C LEU A 46 -9.52 -4.23 6.29
N ILE A 47 -9.48 -3.23 7.16
CA ILE A 47 -9.20 -1.84 6.80
C ILE A 47 -7.84 -1.74 6.08
N GLY A 48 -6.81 -2.38 6.62
CA GLY A 48 -5.47 -2.37 6.03
C GLY A 48 -5.38 -2.98 4.63
N VAL A 49 -6.27 -3.93 4.29
CA VAL A 49 -6.27 -4.61 2.99
C VAL A 49 -7.21 -3.98 1.96
N LEU A 50 -8.11 -3.10 2.37
CA LEU A 50 -9.10 -2.48 1.46
C LEU A 50 -8.50 -1.88 0.18
N PRO A 51 -7.35 -1.16 0.21
CA PRO A 51 -6.75 -0.64 -1.02
C PRO A 51 -6.38 -1.73 -2.03
N SER A 52 -5.90 -2.88 -1.57
CA SER A 52 -5.53 -4.01 -2.44
C SER A 52 -6.76 -4.74 -2.98
N VAL A 53 -7.76 -5.01 -2.13
CA VAL A 53 -9.01 -5.66 -2.52
C VAL A 53 -9.82 -4.80 -3.48
N SER A 54 -9.86 -3.49 -3.25
CA SER A 54 -10.63 -2.56 -4.09
C SER A 54 -10.11 -2.48 -5.52
N GLN A 55 -8.89 -2.94 -5.80
CA GLN A 55 -8.38 -3.00 -7.17
C GLN A 55 -9.18 -3.97 -8.07
N PHE A 56 -9.92 -4.92 -7.50
CA PHE A 56 -10.80 -5.80 -8.29
C PHE A 56 -11.82 -5.05 -9.12
N ILE A 57 -12.33 -3.92 -8.61
CA ILE A 57 -13.34 -3.13 -9.31
C ILE A 57 -12.80 -2.52 -10.60
N GLN A 58 -11.47 -2.43 -10.77
CA GLN A 58 -10.85 -1.93 -11.99
C GLN A 58 -11.19 -2.80 -13.21
N LEU A 59 -11.54 -4.07 -13.01
CA LEU A 59 -12.06 -4.95 -14.08
C LEU A 59 -13.37 -4.40 -14.69
N LEU A 60 -14.13 -3.64 -13.94
CA LEU A 60 -15.37 -3.00 -14.40
C LEU A 60 -15.13 -1.64 -15.07
N ALA A 61 -13.91 -1.08 -14.99
CA ALA A 61 -13.60 0.23 -15.54
C ALA A 61 -13.91 0.37 -17.04
N PRO A 62 -13.60 -0.61 -17.93
CA PRO A 62 -13.96 -0.52 -19.34
C PRO A 62 -15.47 -0.49 -19.58
N SER A 63 -16.24 -1.24 -18.76
CA SER A 63 -17.70 -1.28 -18.86
C SER A 63 -18.34 0.03 -18.44
N PHE A 64 -17.86 0.60 -17.33
CA PHE A 64 -18.30 1.92 -16.88
C PHE A 64 -17.92 3.02 -17.86
N LEU A 65 -16.72 2.97 -18.47
CA LEU A 65 -16.30 3.93 -19.49
C LEU A 65 -17.20 3.89 -20.74
N ARG A 66 -17.69 2.70 -21.13
CA ARG A 66 -18.63 2.58 -22.26
C ARG A 66 -19.95 3.30 -22.01
N ILE A 67 -20.41 3.35 -20.75
CA ILE A 67 -21.64 4.06 -20.35
C ILE A 67 -21.38 5.57 -20.35
N VAL A 68 -20.29 6.02 -19.72
CA VAL A 68 -19.99 7.45 -19.52
C VAL A 68 -19.37 8.11 -20.74
N LYS A 69 -18.73 7.35 -21.64
CA LYS A 69 -18.12 7.79 -22.92
C LYS A 69 -16.99 8.83 -22.79
N SER A 70 -16.48 9.09 -21.58
CA SER A 70 -15.39 10.03 -21.35
C SER A 70 -14.61 9.62 -20.12
N ARG A 71 -13.29 9.46 -20.26
CA ARG A 71 -12.39 9.10 -19.14
C ARG A 71 -12.44 10.15 -18.04
N LYS A 72 -12.42 11.44 -18.43
CA LYS A 72 -12.49 12.53 -17.46
C LYS A 72 -13.81 12.53 -16.68
N ARG A 73 -14.95 12.35 -17.36
CA ARG A 73 -16.25 12.27 -16.67
C ARG A 73 -16.30 11.06 -15.73
N ALA A 74 -15.85 9.89 -16.18
CA ALA A 74 -15.80 8.68 -15.37
C ALA A 74 -14.88 8.89 -14.13
N MET A 75 -13.71 9.48 -14.33
CA MET A 75 -12.80 9.86 -13.26
C MET A 75 -13.47 10.80 -12.25
N MET A 76 -14.13 11.86 -12.73
CA MET A 76 -14.77 12.85 -11.87
C MET A 76 -15.94 12.27 -11.07
N ILE A 77 -16.76 11.41 -11.65
CA ILE A 77 -17.87 10.73 -10.95
C ILE A 77 -17.32 9.85 -9.82
N CYS A 78 -16.32 9.02 -10.13
CA CYS A 78 -15.70 8.16 -9.13
C CYS A 78 -14.95 8.96 -8.06
N ALA A 79 -14.25 10.03 -8.46
CA ALA A 79 -13.56 10.93 -7.56
C ALA A 79 -14.54 11.64 -6.61
N PHE A 80 -15.64 12.17 -7.14
CA PHE A 80 -16.68 12.80 -6.32
C PHE A 80 -17.24 11.79 -5.30
N ALA A 81 -17.63 10.60 -5.75
CA ALA A 81 -18.15 9.56 -4.88
C ALA A 81 -17.16 9.16 -3.76
N SER A 82 -15.88 8.97 -4.08
CA SER A 82 -14.86 8.62 -3.09
C SER A 82 -14.65 9.74 -2.07
N ARG A 83 -14.51 10.98 -2.53
CA ARG A 83 -14.21 12.11 -1.65
C ARG A 83 -15.42 12.52 -0.80
N LEU A 84 -16.63 12.42 -1.35
CA LEU A 84 -17.84 12.67 -0.58
C LEU A 84 -18.05 11.64 0.53
N SER A 85 -17.74 10.36 0.26
CA SER A 85 -17.87 9.33 1.31
C SER A 85 -16.98 9.59 2.51
N THR A 86 -15.82 10.22 2.33
CA THR A 86 -14.91 10.53 3.42
C THR A 86 -15.44 11.59 4.39
N ALA A 87 -16.34 12.45 3.93
CA ALA A 87 -16.96 13.48 4.78
C ALA A 87 -17.81 12.88 5.92
N PHE A 88 -18.30 11.65 5.75
CA PHE A 88 -19.04 10.96 6.79
C PHE A 88 -18.18 10.59 8.01
N ILE A 89 -16.85 10.48 7.87
CA ILE A 89 -15.96 10.14 9.01
C ILE A 89 -15.95 11.22 10.09
N PRO A 90 -15.57 12.49 9.82
CA PRO A 90 -15.60 13.52 10.84
C PRO A 90 -17.02 13.82 11.35
N ILE A 91 -18.05 13.67 10.51
CA ILE A 91 -19.44 13.83 10.92
C ILE A 91 -19.82 12.74 11.92
N ALA A 92 -19.51 11.46 11.65
CA ALA A 92 -19.79 10.36 12.56
C ALA A 92 -19.08 10.55 13.91
N LEU A 93 -17.80 10.94 13.88
CA LEU A 93 -17.05 11.24 15.08
C LEU A 93 -17.68 12.40 15.87
N ALA A 94 -18.07 13.49 15.22
CA ALA A 94 -18.67 14.66 15.86
C ALA A 94 -20.03 14.33 16.51
N LEU A 95 -20.84 13.49 15.86
CA LEU A 95 -22.13 13.03 16.37
C LEU A 95 -22.02 11.92 17.43
N GLY A 96 -20.81 11.43 17.71
CA GLY A 96 -20.61 10.32 18.65
C GLY A 96 -21.06 8.96 18.10
N ILE A 97 -21.25 8.84 16.78
CA ILE A 97 -21.63 7.58 16.16
C ILE A 97 -20.35 6.74 15.96
N ASN A 98 -20.18 5.74 16.82
CA ASN A 98 -19.06 4.82 16.78
C ASN A 98 -19.52 3.47 16.24
N GLY A 99 -18.62 2.79 15.53
CA GLY A 99 -18.84 1.42 15.09
C GLY A 99 -17.90 1.03 13.97
N GLN A 100 -17.21 -0.07 14.17
CA GLN A 100 -16.28 -0.61 13.15
C GLN A 100 -16.96 -0.88 11.79
N SER A 101 -18.24 -1.30 11.80
CA SER A 101 -18.99 -1.58 10.56
C SER A 101 -19.24 -0.31 9.75
N LEU A 102 -19.51 0.82 10.42
CA LEU A 102 -19.68 2.11 9.75
C LEU A 102 -18.37 2.54 9.08
N LEU A 103 -17.27 2.51 9.82
CA LEU A 103 -15.95 2.87 9.27
C LEU A 103 -15.54 1.96 8.11
N LEU A 104 -15.72 0.64 8.27
CA LEU A 104 -15.46 -0.34 7.20
C LEU A 104 -16.26 -0.03 5.94
N THR A 105 -17.56 0.27 6.09
CA THR A 105 -18.43 0.58 4.95
C THR A 105 -17.98 1.86 4.24
N ILE A 106 -17.67 2.92 4.98
CA ILE A 106 -17.18 4.19 4.42
C ILE A 106 -15.84 3.97 3.69
N LEU A 107 -14.88 3.30 4.33
CA LEU A 107 -13.56 3.07 3.74
C LEU A 107 -13.59 2.08 2.59
N ALA A 108 -14.47 1.07 2.61
CA ALA A 108 -14.66 0.16 1.48
C ALA A 108 -15.21 0.91 0.27
N PHE A 109 -16.26 1.71 0.45
CA PHE A 109 -16.81 2.53 -0.64
C PHE A 109 -15.80 3.55 -1.17
N PHE A 110 -15.10 4.24 -0.26
CA PHE A 110 -13.99 5.13 -0.60
C PHE A 110 -12.93 4.42 -1.45
N SER A 111 -12.44 3.26 -1.00
CA SER A 111 -11.37 2.50 -1.66
C SER A 111 -11.79 2.00 -3.04
N LEU A 112 -13.02 1.52 -3.19
CA LEU A 112 -13.57 1.09 -4.49
C LEU A 112 -13.64 2.25 -5.47
N ALA A 113 -14.23 3.37 -5.07
CA ALA A 113 -14.37 4.55 -5.92
C ALA A 113 -13.01 5.21 -6.22
N ALA A 114 -12.08 5.24 -5.24
CA ALA A 114 -10.73 5.74 -5.42
C ALA A 114 -9.91 4.87 -6.39
N SER A 115 -10.09 3.54 -6.35
CA SER A 115 -9.43 2.59 -7.26
C SER A 115 -9.85 2.83 -8.72
N LEU A 116 -11.13 3.07 -8.98
CA LEU A 116 -11.61 3.45 -10.33
C LEU A 116 -11.08 4.84 -10.74
N THR A 117 -11.07 5.81 -9.82
CA THR A 117 -10.50 7.13 -10.08
C THR A 117 -9.03 7.01 -10.51
N GLY A 118 -8.24 6.23 -9.78
CA GLY A 118 -6.83 5.99 -10.08
C GLY A 118 -6.62 5.34 -11.45
N ASN A 119 -7.46 4.37 -11.83
CA ASN A 119 -7.40 3.72 -13.14
C ASN A 119 -7.58 4.72 -14.29
N TYR A 120 -8.61 5.56 -14.23
CA TYR A 120 -8.85 6.60 -15.26
C TYR A 120 -7.77 7.68 -15.24
N TRP A 121 -7.33 8.08 -14.05
CA TRP A 121 -6.24 9.05 -13.91
C TRP A 121 -4.94 8.55 -14.55
N VAL A 122 -4.52 7.30 -14.31
CA VAL A 122 -3.35 6.68 -14.94
C VAL A 122 -3.48 6.68 -16.45
N SER A 123 -4.67 6.35 -16.98
CA SER A 123 -4.93 6.37 -18.42
C SER A 123 -4.77 7.76 -19.03
N ILE A 124 -5.27 8.80 -18.36
CA ILE A 124 -5.14 10.20 -18.81
C ILE A 124 -3.69 10.68 -18.72
N ILE A 125 -3.03 10.42 -17.58
CA ILE A 125 -1.66 10.90 -17.33
C ILE A 125 -0.65 10.23 -18.28
N ARG A 126 -0.85 8.97 -18.65
CA ARG A 126 -0.03 8.30 -19.65
C ARG A 126 -0.02 9.04 -20.98
N ASP A 127 -1.17 9.53 -21.42
CA ASP A 127 -1.32 10.21 -22.72
C ASP A 127 -0.80 11.67 -22.68
N VAL A 128 -0.79 12.31 -21.50
CA VAL A 128 -0.26 13.69 -21.33
C VAL A 128 1.19 13.73 -20.85
N ALA A 129 1.76 12.60 -20.43
CA ALA A 129 3.14 12.50 -19.98
C ALA A 129 4.10 12.89 -21.13
N PRO A 130 5.28 13.48 -20.83
CA PRO A 130 6.21 13.87 -21.87
C PRO A 130 6.78 12.61 -22.54
N LEU A 131 6.78 12.56 -23.88
CA LEU A 131 7.34 11.45 -24.66
C LEU A 131 8.83 11.21 -24.34
N LYS A 132 9.59 12.29 -24.13
CA LYS A 132 10.97 12.22 -23.61
C LYS A 132 10.99 12.73 -22.19
N GLY A 133 11.49 11.92 -21.25
CA GLY A 133 11.63 12.30 -19.85
C GLY A 133 10.41 11.97 -18.96
N ALA A 134 9.54 11.03 -19.36
CA ALA A 134 8.44 10.54 -18.51
C ALA A 134 8.95 10.02 -17.16
N ALA A 135 10.05 9.25 -17.14
CA ALA A 135 10.66 8.76 -15.92
C ALA A 135 11.06 9.92 -14.98
N ARG A 136 11.66 10.99 -15.52
CA ARG A 136 12.02 12.19 -14.75
C ARG A 136 10.78 12.90 -14.17
N PHE A 137 9.71 12.98 -14.94
CA PHE A 137 8.45 13.56 -14.47
C PHE A 137 7.87 12.77 -13.30
N PHE A 138 7.77 11.44 -13.41
CA PHE A 138 7.25 10.60 -12.33
C PHE A 138 8.18 10.57 -11.10
N SER A 139 9.50 10.57 -11.30
CA SER A 139 10.45 10.67 -10.20
C SER A 139 10.28 11.98 -9.41
N MET A 140 10.20 13.11 -10.11
CA MET A 140 9.98 14.42 -9.45
C MET A 140 8.65 14.46 -8.70
N ARG A 141 7.58 13.91 -9.31
CA ARG A 141 6.27 13.79 -8.68
C ARG A 141 6.37 12.96 -7.39
N ASN A 142 7.04 11.82 -7.43
CA ASN A 142 7.20 10.95 -6.25
C ASN A 142 8.03 11.62 -5.15
N VAL A 143 9.08 12.37 -5.50
CA VAL A 143 9.85 13.17 -4.53
C VAL A 143 8.95 14.19 -3.83
N ILE A 144 8.14 14.94 -4.58
CA ILE A 144 7.20 15.94 -4.01
C ILE A 144 6.19 15.23 -3.10
N PHE A 145 5.69 14.07 -3.50
CA PHE A 145 4.77 13.27 -2.67
C PHE A 145 5.41 12.82 -1.37
N THR A 146 6.64 12.32 -1.43
CA THR A 146 7.35 11.88 -0.23
C THR A 146 7.53 13.02 0.76
N PHE A 147 7.98 14.20 0.28
CA PHE A 147 8.10 15.38 1.14
C PHE A 147 6.74 15.82 1.70
N THR A 148 5.72 15.88 0.87
CA THR A 148 4.36 16.25 1.32
C THR A 148 3.84 15.28 2.38
N ASN A 149 4.04 13.97 2.16
CA ASN A 149 3.66 12.93 3.12
C ASN A 149 4.35 13.12 4.47
N MET A 150 5.66 13.40 4.46
CA MET A 150 6.42 13.66 5.69
C MET A 150 5.81 14.82 6.48
N PHE A 151 5.56 15.96 5.85
CA PHE A 151 5.01 17.14 6.51
C PHE A 151 3.57 16.89 7.02
N ILE A 152 2.72 16.28 6.20
CA ILE A 152 1.33 16.02 6.59
C ILE A 152 1.29 15.01 7.75
N THR A 153 2.11 13.96 7.70
CA THR A 153 2.16 12.94 8.77
C THR A 153 2.64 13.54 10.09
N LEU A 154 3.68 14.38 10.05
CA LEU A 154 4.14 15.13 11.24
C LEU A 154 3.06 16.06 11.78
N PHE A 155 2.39 16.80 10.91
CA PHE A 155 1.33 17.73 11.29
C PHE A 155 0.15 17.00 11.95
N TYR A 156 -0.28 15.86 11.39
CA TYR A 156 -1.36 15.07 11.98
C TYR A 156 -0.97 14.43 13.31
N ALA A 157 0.25 13.90 13.39
CA ALA A 157 0.75 13.33 14.63
C ALA A 157 0.81 14.37 15.75
N PHE A 158 1.33 15.56 15.43
CA PHE A 158 1.37 16.68 16.39
C PHE A 158 -0.04 17.09 16.87
N ILE A 159 -1.03 17.13 15.96
CA ILE A 159 -2.43 17.40 16.38
C ILE A 159 -2.95 16.30 17.30
N LEU A 160 -2.69 15.02 17.00
CA LEU A 160 -3.19 13.90 17.80
C LEU A 160 -2.56 13.84 19.20
N ASP A 161 -1.29 14.23 19.34
CA ASP A 161 -0.63 14.29 20.65
C ASP A 161 -1.07 15.52 21.46
N LEU A 162 -1.33 16.65 20.77
CA LEU A 162 -1.80 17.87 21.42
C LEU A 162 -3.28 17.78 21.86
N VAL A 163 -4.10 17.12 21.04
CA VAL A 163 -5.54 16.95 21.24
C VAL A 163 -5.87 15.45 21.13
N PRO A 164 -5.57 14.66 22.17
CA PRO A 164 -5.73 13.21 22.10
C PRO A 164 -7.20 12.79 22.00
N GLY A 165 -7.40 11.60 21.44
CA GLY A 165 -8.70 10.96 21.31
C GLY A 165 -9.57 11.54 20.18
N ARG A 166 -10.88 11.41 20.33
CA ARG A 166 -11.88 11.70 19.30
C ARG A 166 -11.73 13.08 18.66
N MET A 167 -11.49 14.13 19.46
CA MET A 167 -11.39 15.50 18.93
C MET A 167 -10.22 15.68 17.99
N GLY A 168 -9.05 15.09 18.31
CA GLY A 168 -7.91 15.08 17.41
C GLY A 168 -8.22 14.41 16.07
N PHE A 169 -8.92 13.26 16.11
CA PHE A 169 -9.36 12.59 14.88
C PHE A 169 -10.41 13.39 14.10
N ILE A 170 -11.32 14.12 14.76
CA ILE A 170 -12.23 15.04 14.07
C ILE A 170 -11.44 16.10 13.32
N LEU A 171 -10.44 16.72 13.95
CA LEU A 171 -9.64 17.78 13.35
C LEU A 171 -8.85 17.28 12.13
N ILE A 172 -8.09 16.18 12.24
CA ILE A 172 -7.30 15.66 11.13
C ILE A 172 -8.18 15.13 10.01
N THR A 173 -9.31 14.47 10.30
CA THR A 173 -10.22 13.97 9.26
C THR A 173 -10.95 15.10 8.57
N ALA A 174 -11.36 16.15 9.27
CA ALA A 174 -11.95 17.36 8.67
C ALA A 174 -10.95 18.06 7.73
N PHE A 175 -9.68 18.20 8.16
CA PHE A 175 -8.62 18.75 7.30
C PHE A 175 -8.38 17.84 6.09
N GLY A 176 -8.35 16.52 6.28
CA GLY A 176 -8.23 15.54 5.20
C GLY A 176 -9.38 15.63 4.19
N VAL A 177 -10.62 15.78 4.64
CA VAL A 177 -11.78 15.98 3.76
C VAL A 177 -11.66 17.29 2.98
N ALA A 178 -11.26 18.38 3.63
CA ALA A 178 -11.00 19.64 2.92
C ALA A 178 -9.96 19.48 1.83
N SER A 179 -8.84 18.78 2.12
CA SER A 179 -7.81 18.42 1.13
C SER A 179 -8.38 17.59 -0.02
N ALA A 180 -9.21 16.59 0.29
CA ALA A 180 -9.85 15.74 -0.72
C ALA A 180 -10.79 16.54 -1.64
N LEU A 181 -11.53 17.50 -1.11
CA LEU A 181 -12.41 18.38 -1.90
C LEU A 181 -11.60 19.32 -2.80
N VAL A 182 -10.50 19.89 -2.30
CA VAL A 182 -9.59 20.71 -3.13
C VAL A 182 -8.99 19.85 -4.25
N SER A 183 -8.57 18.62 -3.95
CA SER A 183 -8.10 17.66 -4.96
C SER A 183 -9.16 17.40 -6.04
N LEU A 184 -10.43 17.27 -5.67
CA LEU A 184 -11.53 17.08 -6.61
C LEU A 184 -11.65 18.27 -7.60
N VAL A 185 -11.53 19.50 -7.11
CA VAL A 185 -11.55 20.69 -7.94
C VAL A 185 -10.38 20.69 -8.92
N LEU A 186 -9.17 20.35 -8.46
CA LEU A 186 -7.98 20.28 -9.31
C LEU A 186 -8.08 19.21 -10.39
N LEU A 187 -8.67 18.04 -10.10
CA LEU A 187 -8.97 17.01 -11.09
C LEU A 187 -9.88 17.52 -12.21
N GLY A 188 -10.82 18.39 -11.89
CA GLY A 188 -11.72 19.02 -12.87
C GLY A 188 -11.01 19.83 -13.96
N PHE A 189 -9.81 20.34 -13.69
CA PHE A 189 -9.00 21.09 -14.65
C PHE A 189 -8.07 20.22 -15.50
N HIS A 190 -8.03 18.89 -15.29
CA HIS A 190 -7.24 18.00 -16.15
C HIS A 190 -7.77 17.97 -17.58
N ASN A 191 -6.85 17.95 -18.54
CA ASN A 191 -7.17 17.73 -19.96
C ASN A 191 -7.32 16.22 -20.20
N ASP A 192 -8.33 15.84 -21.00
CA ASP A 192 -8.55 14.47 -21.46
C ASP A 192 -8.30 14.41 -22.98
N PRO A 193 -7.12 13.99 -23.44
CA PRO A 193 -6.85 13.84 -24.87
C PRO A 193 -7.79 12.80 -25.50
N PRO A 194 -8.12 12.96 -26.80
CA PRO A 194 -8.87 11.95 -27.55
C PRO A 194 -8.22 10.57 -27.41
N HIS A 195 -9.03 9.55 -27.15
CA HIS A 195 -8.57 8.17 -27.06
C HIS A 195 -9.60 7.20 -27.65
N GLU A 196 -9.14 6.08 -28.16
CA GLU A 196 -9.99 4.99 -28.62
C GLU A 196 -10.36 4.07 -27.44
N ILE A 197 -11.64 3.72 -27.35
CA ILE A 197 -12.13 2.77 -26.35
C ILE A 197 -11.80 1.36 -26.84
N SER A 198 -10.74 0.76 -26.32
CA SER A 198 -10.31 -0.59 -26.68
C SER A 198 -11.36 -1.64 -26.28
N HIS A 199 -11.68 -2.54 -27.21
CA HIS A 199 -12.58 -3.66 -27.01
C HIS A 199 -11.77 -4.92 -26.61
N GLY A 200 -11.24 -4.95 -25.41
CA GLY A 200 -10.52 -6.13 -24.89
C GLY A 200 -11.47 -7.33 -24.71
N ARG A 201 -11.46 -8.27 -25.65
CA ARG A 201 -12.12 -9.58 -25.50
C ARG A 201 -11.07 -10.69 -25.56
N GLY A 202 -11.05 -11.56 -24.59
CA GLY A 202 -10.43 -12.89 -24.70
C GLY A 202 -9.06 -13.12 -24.06
N LEU A 203 -8.50 -12.21 -23.29
CA LEU A 203 -7.12 -12.23 -22.81
C LEU A 203 -6.84 -13.06 -21.54
N PHE A 204 -7.82 -13.25 -20.67
CA PHE A 204 -7.66 -14.11 -19.48
C PHE A 204 -7.15 -15.52 -19.84
N ARG A 205 -7.53 -15.99 -21.02
CA ARG A 205 -7.18 -17.33 -21.51
C ARG A 205 -5.74 -17.42 -22.08
N ALA A 206 -5.18 -16.34 -22.59
CA ALA A 206 -3.83 -16.32 -23.14
C ALA A 206 -2.76 -16.30 -22.02
N VAL A 207 -3.00 -15.49 -20.99
CA VAL A 207 -2.07 -15.31 -19.87
C VAL A 207 -1.96 -16.57 -19.00
N THR A 208 -3.08 -17.28 -18.80
CA THR A 208 -3.07 -18.54 -18.02
C THR A 208 -2.36 -19.70 -18.72
N LYS A 209 -2.03 -19.58 -20.00
CA LYS A 209 -1.32 -20.59 -20.77
C LYS A 209 0.21 -20.40 -20.77
N ASP A 210 0.74 -19.23 -20.45
CA ASP A 210 2.19 -19.01 -20.40
C ASP A 210 2.80 -19.75 -19.21
N ILE A 211 3.70 -20.69 -19.52
CA ILE A 211 4.35 -21.56 -18.55
C ILE A 211 5.23 -20.78 -17.56
N ARG A 212 5.78 -19.62 -17.98
CA ARG A 212 6.64 -18.75 -17.15
C ARG A 212 5.85 -17.87 -16.19
N PHE A 213 4.63 -17.53 -16.56
CA PHE A 213 3.77 -16.65 -15.76
C PHE A 213 3.17 -17.35 -14.53
N LYS A 214 2.89 -18.65 -14.61
CA LYS A 214 2.31 -19.42 -13.51
C LYS A 214 3.18 -19.48 -12.24
N PRO A 215 4.50 -19.75 -12.31
CA PRO A 215 5.36 -19.70 -11.13
C PRO A 215 5.38 -18.31 -10.50
N TYR A 216 5.53 -17.25 -11.32
CA TYR A 216 5.52 -15.88 -10.84
C TYR A 216 4.20 -15.51 -10.16
N LEU A 217 3.06 -15.93 -10.72
CA LEU A 217 1.75 -15.69 -10.12
C LEU A 217 1.60 -16.41 -8.78
N ARG A 218 2.11 -17.64 -8.65
CA ARG A 218 2.12 -18.39 -7.38
C ARG A 218 3.00 -17.71 -6.33
N PHE A 219 4.22 -17.33 -6.72
CA PHE A 219 5.13 -16.56 -5.86
C PHE A 219 4.46 -15.28 -5.36
N TYR A 220 3.93 -14.47 -6.27
CA TYR A 220 3.32 -13.19 -5.94
C TYR A 220 2.08 -13.33 -5.04
N SER A 221 1.28 -14.38 -5.27
CA SER A 221 0.10 -14.69 -4.44
C SER A 221 0.50 -15.05 -3.01
N PHE A 222 1.46 -15.94 -2.87
CA PHE A 222 1.93 -16.41 -1.56
C PHE A 222 2.68 -15.29 -0.80
N TRP A 223 3.49 -14.52 -1.52
CA TRP A 223 4.15 -13.33 -0.98
C TRP A 223 3.14 -12.33 -0.42
N SER A 224 2.11 -11.98 -1.21
CA SER A 224 1.05 -11.07 -0.79
C SER A 224 0.28 -11.59 0.40
N PHE A 225 -0.09 -12.86 0.41
CA PHE A 225 -0.73 -13.53 1.54
C PHE A 225 0.11 -13.43 2.81
N SER A 226 1.40 -13.79 2.72
CA SER A 226 2.30 -13.83 3.86
C SER A 226 2.55 -12.45 4.48
N ILE A 227 2.64 -11.39 3.65
CA ILE A 227 2.82 -10.02 4.14
C ILE A 227 1.58 -9.53 4.86
N VAL A 228 0.41 -9.75 4.29
CA VAL A 228 -0.82 -9.14 4.80
C VAL A 228 -1.31 -9.78 6.10
N ILE A 229 -0.89 -11.01 6.41
CA ILE A 229 -1.15 -11.62 7.72
C ILE A 229 -0.64 -10.71 8.86
N THR A 230 0.49 -10.04 8.68
CA THR A 230 1.14 -9.27 9.76
C THR A 230 1.11 -7.76 9.57
N SER A 231 1.04 -7.27 8.33
CA SER A 231 1.25 -5.84 8.05
C SER A 231 0.34 -4.87 8.84
N PRO A 232 -0.94 -5.13 9.10
CA PRO A 232 -1.77 -4.24 9.88
C PRO A 232 -1.40 -4.22 11.37
N PHE A 233 -0.75 -5.29 11.84
CA PHE A 233 -0.48 -5.50 13.24
C PHE A 233 0.83 -4.91 13.73
N PHE A 234 1.70 -4.43 12.84
CA PHE A 234 2.84 -3.62 13.22
C PHE A 234 2.38 -2.33 13.90
N ALA A 235 1.55 -1.54 13.23
CA ALA A 235 1.00 -0.31 13.78
C ALA A 235 0.11 -0.55 15.00
N TYR A 236 -0.65 -1.64 15.02
CA TYR A 236 -1.43 -2.04 16.20
C TYR A 236 -0.52 -2.31 17.40
N HIS A 237 0.57 -3.06 17.22
CA HIS A 237 1.53 -3.36 18.28
C HIS A 237 2.21 -2.09 18.82
N GLU A 238 2.59 -1.17 17.92
CA GLU A 238 3.17 0.13 18.28
C GLU A 238 2.22 0.96 19.14
N LEU A 239 0.96 1.10 18.73
CA LEU A 239 -0.01 1.97 19.40
C LEU A 239 -0.62 1.34 20.66
N VAL A 240 -0.97 0.05 20.61
CA VAL A 240 -1.74 -0.62 21.68
C VAL A 240 -0.83 -1.28 22.69
N ASN A 241 0.15 -2.05 22.24
CA ASN A 241 1.02 -2.84 23.12
C ASN A 241 2.21 -2.04 23.64
N MET A 242 2.90 -1.31 22.74
CA MET A 242 4.03 -0.47 23.11
C MET A 242 3.61 0.93 23.58
N LYS A 243 2.39 1.36 23.29
CA LYS A 243 1.80 2.66 23.68
C LYS A 243 2.66 3.85 23.24
N LEU A 244 3.17 3.79 22.02
CA LEU A 244 4.01 4.84 21.45
C LEU A 244 3.16 6.04 21.01
N ASP A 245 3.71 7.24 21.19
CA ASP A 245 3.07 8.48 20.76
C ASP A 245 3.07 8.62 19.23
N TYR A 246 2.06 9.29 18.69
CA TYR A 246 1.95 9.54 17.26
C TYR A 246 3.12 10.34 16.71
N SER A 247 3.62 11.33 17.47
CA SER A 247 4.81 12.10 17.09
C SER A 247 6.05 11.24 16.96
N PHE A 248 6.27 10.28 17.87
CA PHE A 248 7.37 9.34 17.78
C PHE A 248 7.28 8.50 16.49
N LEU A 249 6.10 7.93 16.22
CA LEU A 249 5.86 7.12 15.00
C LEU A 249 6.02 7.96 13.73
N SER A 250 5.63 9.23 13.78
CA SER A 250 5.81 10.15 12.66
C SER A 250 7.28 10.48 12.39
N ILE A 251 8.08 10.72 13.44
CA ILE A 251 9.53 10.94 13.31
C ILE A 251 10.20 9.69 12.72
N LEU A 252 9.82 8.50 13.18
CA LEU A 252 10.30 7.23 12.64
C LEU A 252 9.92 7.08 11.15
N ASN A 253 8.72 7.50 10.76
CA ASN A 253 8.27 7.50 9.36
C ASN A 253 9.08 8.48 8.50
N VAL A 254 9.42 9.68 9.01
CA VAL A 254 10.30 10.63 8.34
C VAL A 254 11.69 10.03 8.15
N PHE A 255 12.27 9.43 9.19
CA PHE A 255 13.56 8.73 9.12
C PHE A 255 13.53 7.63 8.05
N SER A 256 12.50 6.79 8.06
CA SER A 256 12.27 5.74 7.05
C SER A 256 12.15 6.30 5.63
N SER A 257 11.46 7.43 5.46
CA SER A 257 11.28 8.07 4.15
C SER A 257 12.60 8.58 3.57
N LEU A 258 13.45 9.20 4.40
CA LEU A 258 14.79 9.65 4.00
C LEU A 258 15.68 8.47 3.61
N LEU A 259 15.66 7.40 4.40
CA LEU A 259 16.37 6.15 4.07
C LEU A 259 15.86 5.53 2.76
N THR A 260 14.56 5.57 2.52
CA THR A 260 13.95 5.02 1.29
C THR A 260 14.51 5.71 0.05
N ILE A 261 14.64 7.04 0.07
CA ILE A 261 15.24 7.81 -1.03
C ILE A 261 16.69 7.37 -1.26
N LEU A 262 17.47 7.25 -0.19
CA LEU A 262 18.85 6.80 -0.25
C LEU A 262 18.96 5.39 -0.85
N PHE A 263 18.15 4.46 -0.36
CA PHE A 263 18.18 3.06 -0.81
C PHE A 263 17.71 2.90 -2.26
N TYR A 264 16.75 3.66 -2.75
CA TYR A 264 16.38 3.63 -4.17
C TYR A 264 17.55 4.00 -5.09
N LEU A 265 18.36 5.02 -4.69
CA LEU A 265 19.54 5.40 -5.45
C LEU A 265 20.64 4.33 -5.41
N LEU A 266 20.82 3.69 -4.26
CA LEU A 266 21.80 2.62 -4.07
C LEU A 266 21.40 1.37 -4.86
N TRP A 267 20.17 0.89 -4.68
CA TRP A 267 19.68 -0.31 -5.34
C TRP A 267 19.60 -0.17 -6.85
N GLY A 268 19.26 1.00 -7.36
CA GLY A 268 19.31 1.25 -8.81
C GLY A 268 20.70 0.99 -9.39
N LYS A 269 21.75 1.55 -8.75
CA LYS A 269 23.15 1.34 -9.18
C LYS A 269 23.62 -0.12 -9.02
N ILE A 270 23.15 -0.80 -7.97
CA ILE A 270 23.51 -2.20 -7.70
C ILE A 270 22.80 -3.11 -8.69
N ALA A 271 21.51 -2.87 -8.96
CA ALA A 271 20.73 -3.65 -9.93
C ALA A 271 21.30 -3.57 -11.35
N ASP A 272 21.85 -2.41 -11.74
CA ASP A 272 22.54 -2.26 -13.03
C ASP A 272 23.82 -3.11 -13.13
N LYS A 273 24.44 -3.46 -11.99
CA LYS A 273 25.69 -4.23 -11.95
C LYS A 273 25.50 -5.73 -11.80
N ILE A 274 24.62 -6.14 -10.87
CA ILE A 274 24.44 -7.56 -10.50
C ILE A 274 23.10 -8.14 -10.95
N GLY A 275 22.23 -7.31 -11.56
CA GLY A 275 20.91 -7.71 -12.03
C GLY A 275 19.80 -7.47 -10.98
N SER A 276 18.57 -7.25 -11.48
CA SER A 276 17.39 -6.96 -10.65
C SER A 276 17.00 -8.14 -9.79
N GLN A 277 17.21 -9.38 -10.24
CA GLN A 277 16.85 -10.58 -9.51
C GLN A 277 17.66 -10.73 -8.22
N ALA A 278 18.98 -10.57 -8.26
CA ALA A 278 19.84 -10.65 -7.08
C ALA A 278 19.46 -9.58 -6.03
N VAL A 279 19.14 -8.36 -6.47
CA VAL A 279 18.69 -7.28 -5.59
C VAL A 279 17.34 -7.61 -4.96
N LEU A 280 16.42 -8.26 -5.71
CA LEU A 280 15.14 -8.73 -5.17
C LEU A 280 15.34 -9.77 -4.07
N GLU A 281 16.24 -10.73 -4.25
CA GLU A 281 16.56 -11.76 -3.27
C GLU A 281 17.11 -11.15 -1.97
N PHE A 282 18.04 -10.18 -2.05
CA PHE A 282 18.50 -9.42 -0.90
C PHE A 282 17.37 -8.67 -0.19
N GLY A 283 16.46 -8.06 -0.95
CA GLY A 283 15.29 -7.38 -0.40
C GLY A 283 14.37 -8.33 0.36
N VAL A 284 14.08 -9.49 -0.21
CA VAL A 284 13.26 -10.54 0.40
C VAL A 284 13.91 -11.07 1.68
N LEU A 285 15.21 -11.38 1.66
CA LEU A 285 15.94 -11.82 2.84
C LEU A 285 15.90 -10.77 3.97
N GLY A 286 16.12 -9.49 3.65
CA GLY A 286 16.04 -8.41 4.63
C GLY A 286 14.64 -8.25 5.22
N ALA A 287 13.58 -8.42 4.41
CA ALA A 287 12.21 -8.42 4.90
C ALA A 287 11.89 -9.59 5.85
N PHE A 288 12.62 -10.71 5.77
CA PHE A 288 12.53 -11.80 6.75
C PHE A 288 13.23 -11.44 8.04
N LEU A 289 14.46 -10.94 7.97
CA LEU A 289 15.22 -10.49 9.14
C LEU A 289 14.45 -9.44 9.94
N LYS A 290 13.83 -8.49 9.25
CA LYS A 290 12.95 -7.51 9.87
C LYS A 290 11.87 -8.18 10.72
N THR A 291 11.19 -9.19 10.20
CA THR A 291 10.08 -9.85 10.91
C THR A 291 10.53 -10.53 12.21
N ILE A 292 11.77 -11.01 12.28
CA ILE A 292 12.35 -11.58 13.51
C ILE A 292 12.54 -10.52 14.59
N LEU A 293 12.96 -9.29 14.22
CA LEU A 293 13.15 -8.20 15.19
C LEU A 293 11.88 -7.93 15.99
N TRP A 294 10.72 -8.05 15.33
CA TRP A 294 9.42 -7.80 15.97
C TRP A 294 9.04 -8.79 17.05
N LEU A 295 9.74 -9.94 17.14
CA LEU A 295 9.58 -10.88 18.28
C LEU A 295 10.12 -10.30 19.59
N PHE A 296 11.07 -9.38 19.50
CA PHE A 296 11.78 -8.82 20.66
C PHE A 296 11.40 -7.37 20.94
N MET A 297 10.36 -6.83 20.26
CA MET A 297 9.91 -5.46 20.45
C MET A 297 8.92 -5.34 21.59
N ASP A 298 9.30 -4.56 22.59
CA ASP A 298 8.43 -4.13 23.70
C ASP A 298 8.75 -2.69 24.10
N THR A 299 8.14 -2.21 25.16
CA THR A 299 8.36 -0.84 25.69
C THR A 299 9.80 -0.58 26.13
N GLY A 300 10.60 -1.62 26.43
CA GLY A 300 12.02 -1.52 26.83
C GLY A 300 12.99 -1.54 25.66
N THR A 301 12.53 -1.94 24.47
CA THR A 301 13.37 -2.16 23.28
C THR A 301 13.02 -1.25 22.11
N VAL A 302 12.45 -0.06 22.37
CA VAL A 302 12.01 0.91 21.34
C VAL A 302 13.10 1.27 20.33
N TYR A 303 14.40 1.22 20.74
CA TYR A 303 15.53 1.45 19.82
C TYR A 303 15.58 0.46 18.65
N LEU A 304 15.00 -0.75 18.80
CA LEU A 304 14.91 -1.72 17.71
C LEU A 304 14.06 -1.23 16.53
N LEU A 305 13.14 -0.28 16.75
CA LEU A 305 12.35 0.33 15.69
C LEU A 305 13.20 1.11 14.68
N TYR A 306 14.32 1.72 15.13
CA TYR A 306 15.26 2.38 14.19
C TYR A 306 16.02 1.35 13.35
N ILE A 307 16.37 0.20 13.94
CA ILE A 307 16.99 -0.91 13.22
C ILE A 307 15.99 -1.51 12.22
N ASP A 308 14.73 -1.69 12.66
CA ASP A 308 13.64 -2.14 11.81
C ASP A 308 13.40 -1.18 10.63
N ALA A 309 13.38 0.13 10.91
CA ALA A 309 13.23 1.14 9.88
C ALA A 309 14.36 1.08 8.85
N PHE A 310 15.60 0.89 9.28
CA PHE A 310 16.76 0.77 8.38
C PHE A 310 16.66 -0.51 7.51
N ILE A 311 16.50 -1.68 8.13
CA ILE A 311 16.40 -2.96 7.41
C ILE A 311 15.14 -2.98 6.54
N GLY A 312 14.01 -2.51 7.08
CA GLY A 312 12.74 -2.47 6.37
C GLY A 312 12.77 -1.59 5.14
N THR A 313 13.31 -0.37 5.24
CA THR A 313 13.39 0.53 4.10
C THR A 313 14.38 0.06 3.04
N ALA A 314 15.53 -0.50 3.45
CA ALA A 314 16.46 -1.15 2.53
C ALA A 314 15.78 -2.27 1.74
N SER A 315 15.10 -3.16 2.46
CA SER A 315 14.41 -4.32 1.88
C SER A 315 13.26 -3.93 0.96
N TRP A 316 12.35 -3.07 1.42
CA TRP A 316 11.19 -2.66 0.63
C TRP A 316 11.56 -1.81 -0.58
N SER A 317 12.62 -1.00 -0.49
CA SER A 317 13.13 -0.26 -1.65
C SER A 317 13.66 -1.20 -2.73
N ALA A 318 14.39 -2.25 -2.34
CA ALA A 318 14.87 -3.28 -3.25
C ALA A 318 13.70 -4.06 -3.89
N ILE A 319 12.75 -4.52 -3.08
CA ILE A 319 11.59 -5.27 -3.53
C ILE A 319 10.75 -4.44 -4.52
N ASN A 320 10.36 -3.23 -4.14
CA ASN A 320 9.50 -2.38 -4.99
C ASN A 320 10.17 -2.01 -6.32
N LEU A 321 11.49 -1.76 -6.32
CA LEU A 321 12.23 -1.48 -7.53
C LEU A 321 12.30 -2.71 -8.44
N CYS A 322 12.68 -3.85 -7.89
CA CYS A 322 13.03 -5.02 -8.69
C CYS A 322 11.84 -5.91 -9.03
N LEU A 323 10.80 -5.93 -8.20
CA LEU A 323 9.57 -6.67 -8.49
C LEU A 323 8.89 -6.12 -9.75
N PHE A 324 8.87 -4.80 -9.91
CA PHE A 324 8.32 -4.17 -11.10
C PHE A 324 9.17 -4.42 -12.34
N THR A 325 10.50 -4.33 -12.26
CA THR A 325 11.40 -4.58 -13.40
C THR A 325 11.36 -6.04 -13.79
N THR A 326 11.43 -6.97 -12.85
CA THR A 326 11.31 -8.42 -13.12
C THR A 326 9.97 -8.76 -13.78
N MET A 327 8.89 -8.13 -13.34
CA MET A 327 7.58 -8.27 -13.97
C MET A 327 7.64 -7.81 -15.44
N LEU A 328 8.23 -6.65 -15.73
CA LEU A 328 8.36 -6.13 -17.10
C LEU A 328 9.19 -7.07 -17.98
N ASP A 329 10.27 -7.63 -17.46
CA ASP A 329 11.14 -8.55 -18.18
C ASP A 329 10.44 -9.88 -18.50
N LEU A 330 9.70 -10.44 -17.55
CA LEU A 330 8.90 -11.66 -17.75
C LEU A 330 7.70 -11.46 -18.68
N LEU A 331 7.15 -10.25 -18.65
CA LEU A 331 5.94 -9.88 -19.38
C LEU A 331 6.27 -9.06 -20.66
N SER A 332 7.50 -9.09 -21.16
CA SER A 332 7.86 -8.43 -22.41
C SER A 332 6.99 -8.97 -23.56
N GLY A 333 5.96 -8.20 -23.92
CA GLY A 333 4.90 -8.60 -24.87
C GLY A 333 3.54 -8.92 -24.26
N VAL A 334 3.36 -8.68 -22.95
CA VAL A 334 2.12 -8.97 -22.23
C VAL A 334 1.25 -7.73 -22.04
N ASP A 335 -0.03 -7.94 -22.28
CA ASP A 335 -1.10 -6.95 -22.28
C ASP A 335 -1.51 -6.49 -20.88
N ALA A 336 -2.27 -5.39 -20.84
CA ALA A 336 -2.97 -4.86 -19.66
C ALA A 336 -3.74 -5.91 -18.83
N GLN A 337 -4.01 -7.07 -19.37
CA GLN A 337 -4.76 -8.16 -18.72
C GLN A 337 -3.89 -9.04 -17.82
N SER A 338 -2.63 -9.22 -18.12
CA SER A 338 -1.71 -9.93 -17.20
C SER A 338 -1.51 -9.12 -15.93
N TYR A 339 -1.42 -7.79 -16.08
CA TYR A 339 -1.40 -6.89 -14.93
C TYR A 339 -2.72 -6.97 -14.13
N ALA A 340 -3.86 -7.03 -14.81
CA ALA A 340 -5.16 -7.18 -14.15
C ALA A 340 -5.28 -8.52 -13.41
N LEU A 341 -4.74 -9.62 -13.96
CA LEU A 341 -4.72 -10.92 -13.30
C LEU A 341 -3.80 -10.91 -12.07
N LEU A 342 -2.62 -10.29 -12.16
CA LEU A 342 -1.73 -10.10 -11.01
C LEU A 342 -2.40 -9.28 -9.91
N SER A 343 -3.04 -8.18 -10.27
CA SER A 343 -3.75 -7.32 -9.32
C SER A 343 -4.92 -8.05 -8.66
N PHE A 344 -5.67 -8.82 -9.43
CA PHE A 344 -6.75 -9.67 -8.91
C PHE A 344 -6.22 -10.71 -7.93
N THR A 345 -5.17 -11.44 -8.31
CA THR A 345 -4.59 -12.49 -7.48
C THR A 345 -3.97 -11.91 -6.21
N ASN A 346 -3.28 -10.76 -6.33
CA ASN A 346 -2.76 -10.02 -5.19
C ASN A 346 -3.86 -9.65 -4.20
N GLY A 347 -4.93 -9.03 -4.68
CA GLY A 347 -6.07 -8.63 -3.84
C GLY A 347 -6.79 -9.82 -3.20
N ALA A 348 -6.96 -10.94 -3.92
CA ALA A 348 -7.57 -12.16 -3.37
C ALA A 348 -6.69 -12.76 -2.26
N SER A 349 -5.39 -12.90 -2.52
CA SER A 349 -4.44 -13.41 -1.53
C SER A 349 -4.33 -12.50 -0.31
N ALA A 350 -4.32 -11.18 -0.53
CA ALA A 350 -4.30 -10.19 0.53
C ALA A 350 -5.57 -10.25 1.39
N LEU A 351 -6.74 -10.42 0.78
CA LEU A 351 -8.00 -10.58 1.52
C LEU A 351 -7.98 -11.81 2.43
N VAL A 352 -7.58 -12.97 1.87
CA VAL A 352 -7.49 -14.21 2.65
C VAL A 352 -6.46 -14.07 3.77
N GLY A 353 -5.27 -13.52 3.47
CA GLY A 353 -4.21 -13.26 4.46
C GLY A 353 -4.67 -12.34 5.58
N SER A 354 -5.40 -11.27 5.24
CA SER A 354 -5.96 -10.32 6.21
C SER A 354 -6.98 -10.97 7.13
N LEU A 355 -7.91 -11.77 6.60
CA LEU A 355 -8.89 -12.48 7.42
C LEU A 355 -8.20 -13.47 8.37
N VAL A 356 -7.28 -14.29 7.86
CA VAL A 356 -6.49 -15.23 8.68
C VAL A 356 -5.72 -14.47 9.75
N GLY A 357 -4.97 -13.42 9.38
CA GLY A 357 -4.20 -12.61 10.32
C GLY A 357 -5.09 -11.96 11.38
N GLY A 358 -6.24 -11.39 10.97
CA GLY A 358 -7.18 -10.73 11.87
C GLY A 358 -7.78 -11.67 12.93
N PHE A 359 -8.23 -12.86 12.53
CA PHE A 359 -8.77 -13.85 13.46
C PHE A 359 -7.70 -14.40 14.41
N PHE A 360 -6.51 -14.71 13.88
CA PHE A 360 -5.41 -15.16 14.74
C PHE A 360 -4.95 -14.04 15.69
N ALA A 361 -4.86 -12.79 15.24
CA ALA A 361 -4.53 -11.66 16.10
C ALA A 361 -5.52 -11.50 17.25
N ALA A 362 -6.83 -11.57 16.98
CA ALA A 362 -7.89 -11.46 17.99
C ALA A 362 -7.81 -12.58 19.04
N TYR A 363 -7.38 -13.78 18.64
CA TYR A 363 -7.16 -14.89 19.55
C TYR A 363 -5.88 -14.71 20.36
N LEU A 364 -4.76 -14.45 19.69
CA LEU A 364 -3.43 -14.41 20.28
C LEU A 364 -3.22 -13.19 21.17
N ASN A 365 -3.81 -12.04 20.84
CA ASN A 365 -3.62 -10.80 21.59
C ASN A 365 -4.17 -10.85 23.04
N ARG A 366 -4.92 -11.92 23.38
CA ARG A 366 -5.39 -12.19 24.75
C ARG A 366 -4.28 -12.69 25.68
N PHE A 367 -3.16 -13.12 25.12
CA PHE A 367 -2.08 -13.74 25.85
C PHE A 367 -0.88 -12.80 25.95
N THR A 368 -0.30 -12.72 27.14
CA THR A 368 0.96 -12.02 27.41
C THR A 368 1.80 -12.87 28.34
N TRP A 369 3.10 -12.94 28.08
CA TRP A 369 4.06 -13.71 28.87
C TRP A 369 5.23 -12.83 29.28
N MET A 370 5.81 -13.12 30.45
CA MET A 370 7.06 -12.52 30.91
C MET A 370 8.14 -13.59 30.88
N VAL A 371 9.21 -13.37 30.13
CA VAL A 371 10.36 -14.27 30.04
C VAL A 371 11.64 -13.46 30.20
N GLY A 372 12.42 -13.72 31.25
CA GLY A 372 13.68 -13.01 31.47
C GLY A 372 13.56 -11.49 31.60
N GLY A 373 12.44 -10.98 32.11
CA GLY A 373 12.19 -9.53 32.23
C GLY A 373 11.63 -8.88 30.96
N HIS A 374 11.53 -9.60 29.87
CA HIS A 374 10.95 -9.14 28.60
C HIS A 374 9.46 -9.53 28.51
N ARG A 375 8.60 -8.61 28.07
CA ARG A 375 7.18 -8.85 27.90
C ARG A 375 6.88 -9.27 26.46
N PHE A 376 6.44 -10.51 26.31
CA PHE A 376 5.97 -11.03 25.02
C PHE A 376 4.45 -10.88 24.90
N PHE A 377 4.01 -10.32 23.78
CA PHE A 377 2.60 -10.22 23.44
C PHE A 377 2.23 -11.32 22.43
N GLY A 378 1.06 -11.93 22.60
CA GLY A 378 0.66 -13.04 21.74
C GLY A 378 0.65 -12.70 20.24
N ILE A 379 0.39 -11.44 19.88
CA ILE A 379 0.44 -10.98 18.50
C ILE A 379 1.82 -11.17 17.85
N GLN A 380 2.90 -11.22 18.62
CA GLN A 380 4.27 -11.47 18.12
C GLN A 380 4.41 -12.86 17.50
N ILE A 381 3.56 -13.81 17.90
CA ILE A 381 3.50 -15.14 17.27
C ILE A 381 3.15 -15.05 15.80
N LEU A 382 2.30 -14.08 15.40
CA LEU A 382 1.99 -13.86 13.98
C LEU A 382 3.22 -13.45 13.18
N PHE A 383 4.09 -12.63 13.76
CA PHE A 383 5.35 -12.24 13.12
C PHE A 383 6.26 -13.47 12.92
N PHE A 384 6.31 -14.36 13.89
CA PHE A 384 7.04 -15.63 13.77
C PHE A 384 6.42 -16.56 12.71
N VAL A 385 5.11 -16.73 12.72
CA VAL A 385 4.40 -17.54 11.70
C VAL A 385 4.68 -17.03 10.31
N THR A 386 4.66 -15.71 10.11
CA THR A 386 4.98 -15.10 8.80
C THR A 386 6.43 -15.36 8.39
N PHE A 387 7.37 -15.30 9.33
CA PHE A 387 8.76 -15.67 9.08
C PHE A 387 8.88 -17.13 8.61
N VAL A 388 8.23 -18.05 9.31
CA VAL A 388 8.25 -19.49 8.96
C VAL A 388 7.60 -19.75 7.60
N LEU A 389 6.45 -19.14 7.32
CA LEU A 389 5.76 -19.28 6.03
C LEU A 389 6.66 -18.85 4.87
N LYS A 390 7.35 -17.73 5.01
CA LYS A 390 8.27 -17.23 4.00
C LYS A 390 9.45 -18.16 3.76
N ARG A 391 10.03 -18.74 4.81
CA ARG A 391 11.12 -19.75 4.70
C ARG A 391 10.67 -21.04 4.03
N LEU A 392 9.48 -21.52 4.35
CA LEU A 392 8.91 -22.73 3.73
C LEU A 392 8.71 -22.52 2.22
N PHE A 393 8.36 -21.32 1.80
CA PHE A 393 8.16 -21.01 0.39
C PHE A 393 9.47 -21.03 -0.39
N ASP A 394 10.53 -20.39 0.13
CA ASP A 394 11.87 -20.41 -0.48
C ASP A 394 12.40 -21.84 -0.64
N PHE A 395 12.16 -22.69 0.36
CA PHE A 395 12.55 -24.09 0.33
C PHE A 395 11.77 -24.91 -0.73
N LEU A 396 10.48 -24.64 -0.89
CA LEU A 396 9.63 -25.33 -1.87
C LEU A 396 9.93 -24.91 -3.31
N GLU A 397 10.27 -23.63 -3.57
CA GLU A 397 10.71 -23.17 -4.90
C GLU A 397 12.12 -23.69 -5.23
N GLY A 398 13.08 -23.62 -4.34
CA GLY A 398 14.43 -24.15 -4.54
C GLY A 398 14.46 -25.66 -4.86
N SER A 399 13.51 -26.42 -4.30
CA SER A 399 13.39 -27.85 -4.60
C SER A 399 12.70 -28.18 -5.94
N GLN A 400 11.98 -27.22 -6.54
CA GLN A 400 11.37 -27.38 -7.88
C GLN A 400 12.32 -26.94 -9.02
N ASP A 401 13.28 -26.05 -8.75
CA ASP A 401 14.30 -25.64 -9.71
C ASP A 401 15.32 -26.74 -10.03
N GLU A 402 15.54 -27.70 -9.12
CA GLU A 402 16.32 -28.92 -9.41
C GLU A 402 15.61 -29.88 -10.38
N LYS A 403 14.30 -29.73 -10.62
CA LYS A 403 13.48 -30.63 -11.47
C LYS A 403 12.97 -30.03 -12.77
N GLY A 404 13.14 -28.73 -13.03
CA GLY A 404 12.59 -28.11 -14.24
C GLY A 404 13.14 -26.72 -14.47
N GLY A 405 14.26 -26.62 -15.09
CA GLY A 405 15.05 -25.43 -15.42
C GLY A 405 14.28 -24.14 -15.70
N LEU A 406 14.06 -23.36 -14.67
CA LEU A 406 13.84 -21.94 -14.71
C LEU A 406 14.59 -21.35 -13.51
N CYS A 407 15.76 -20.79 -13.80
CA CYS A 407 16.68 -20.20 -12.84
C CYS A 407 15.99 -19.03 -12.07
N VAL A 408 15.52 -19.29 -10.88
CA VAL A 408 15.39 -18.33 -9.80
C VAL A 408 16.31 -18.83 -8.69
N GLY A 409 17.59 -18.87 -8.95
CA GLY A 409 18.57 -19.25 -7.95
C GLY A 409 19.54 -20.35 -8.40
N ASN A 410 20.55 -20.00 -9.16
CA ASN A 410 21.85 -20.68 -9.12
C ASN A 410 22.92 -19.62 -8.99
N GLY A 411 23.35 -19.41 -7.76
CA GLY A 411 24.52 -18.60 -7.49
C GLY A 411 24.66 -18.22 -6.02
N PHE A 412 24.80 -19.23 -5.14
CA PHE A 412 25.74 -19.21 -3.97
C PHE A 412 25.76 -20.56 -3.34
#